data_9db282fe817ce2608b58249bd93b7afd
#
_entry.id   9db282fe817ce2608b58249bd93b7afd
#
_cell.length_a   1.000
_cell.length_b   1.000
_cell.length_c   1.000
_cell.angle_alpha   90.00
_cell.angle_beta   90.00
_cell.angle_gamma   90.00
#
_symmetry.space_group_name_H-M   'P 1'
#
loop_
_entity.id
_entity.type
_entity.pdbx_description
1 polymer ?
#
loop_
_entity_poly.entity_id
_entity_poly.type
_entity_poly.pdbx_seq_one_letter_code
_entity_poly.pdbx_strand_id
1 'polypeptide(L)'
;MTAGAVQYLRNMLTTPLAERIRPTTLEGYLSQSHLVGENGTLRRHIINGNVPSLILWGPPGTGKTTLAQIIAQESKRPFYTLSAINSGVKDIREVIDKAKNAGGLFTSSNPILFIDEIHRFSKSQQDSLLAAVEKGWVTLIGATTENPSFEVIPALLSRCQVYVLEAFSKEDLIALLERAMKVDKSLASKTIKLQQTNALLRISGGDARKLLNVFELIVNSQEGDSIVITDKIVLEQVQSNPARYDKTGEQHYDIISAFIKSIRGSDPNAAVYWLARMIEGGEDLKFIARRLLILASEDIGNANPTALIMANNAFQAVSTIGYPESRIILSQCAIYLATSIKSNASYMAINKAQQLVKQTGDLSVPLGLRNAPTKLMKDLGYGDTYKYAHDHPGNFAHYDFLPEEISRTTLFQPGNNPREKVQKEFLQKRWKDHYDYRENKE
;
A
#
# COMPACT_ATOMS: atom_id res chain seq x y z
N MET A 1 -48.15 11.38 12.22
CA MET A 1 -46.74 11.67 11.85
C MET A 1 -46.76 12.24 10.45
N THR A 2 -46.12 13.37 10.20
CA THR A 2 -46.06 13.98 8.88
C THR A 2 -45.14 13.13 7.96
N ALA A 3 -45.44 13.10 6.65
CA ALA A 3 -44.63 12.33 5.67
C ALA A 3 -43.10 12.62 5.76
N GLY A 4 -42.75 13.87 6.13
CA GLY A 4 -41.33 14.25 6.37
C GLY A 4 -40.72 13.56 7.59
N ALA A 5 -41.50 13.33 8.68
CA ALA A 5 -41.00 12.61 9.85
C ALA A 5 -40.77 11.11 9.56
N VAL A 6 -41.60 10.50 8.73
CA VAL A 6 -41.46 9.11 8.30
C VAL A 6 -40.25 8.96 7.36
N GLN A 7 -40.06 9.91 6.45
CA GLN A 7 -38.90 9.92 5.55
C GLN A 7 -37.60 10.16 6.34
N TYR A 8 -37.59 11.05 7.32
CA TYR A 8 -36.47 11.31 8.21
C TYR A 8 -36.10 10.06 9.04
N LEU A 9 -37.09 9.39 9.63
CA LEU A 9 -36.91 8.14 10.37
C LEU A 9 -36.43 7.00 9.45
N ARG A 10 -36.91 6.92 8.22
CA ARG A 10 -36.47 5.92 7.25
C ARG A 10 -35.01 6.14 6.83
N ASN A 11 -34.61 7.39 6.61
CA ASN A 11 -33.21 7.74 6.30
C ASN A 11 -32.29 7.51 7.51
N MET A 12 -32.73 7.74 8.74
CA MET A 12 -31.95 7.41 9.96
C MET A 12 -31.70 5.91 10.12
N LEU A 13 -32.67 5.05 9.74
CA LEU A 13 -32.52 3.60 9.83
C LEU A 13 -31.64 3.00 8.73
N THR A 14 -31.39 3.73 7.64
CA THR A 14 -30.55 3.28 6.53
C THR A 14 -29.10 3.78 6.60
N THR A 15 -28.83 4.80 7.41
CA THR A 15 -27.46 5.35 7.58
C THR A 15 -26.69 4.49 8.58
N PRO A 16 -25.47 3.98 8.23
CA PRO A 16 -24.66 3.17 9.12
C PRO A 16 -24.32 3.90 10.44
N LEU A 17 -24.20 3.15 11.54
CA LEU A 17 -23.88 3.68 12.87
C LEU A 17 -22.62 4.54 12.86
N ALA A 18 -21.58 4.11 12.15
CA ALA A 18 -20.33 4.85 12.02
C ALA A 18 -20.50 6.27 11.47
N GLU A 19 -21.51 6.50 10.62
CA GLU A 19 -21.82 7.82 10.08
C GLU A 19 -22.70 8.63 11.05
N ARG A 20 -23.66 7.98 11.69
CA ARG A 20 -24.58 8.64 12.65
C ARG A 20 -23.89 9.22 13.88
N ILE A 21 -22.83 8.54 14.35
CA ILE A 21 -22.06 8.98 15.53
C ILE A 21 -20.77 9.72 15.20
N ARG A 22 -20.56 10.05 13.92
CA ARG A 22 -19.35 10.75 13.46
C ARG A 22 -19.19 12.05 14.26
N PRO A 23 -18.03 12.27 14.94
CA PRO A 23 -17.79 13.50 15.67
C PRO A 23 -17.67 14.69 14.71
N THR A 24 -18.16 15.83 15.18
CA THR A 24 -18.12 17.11 14.46
C THR A 24 -17.15 18.11 15.09
N THR A 25 -16.62 17.82 16.28
CA THR A 25 -15.66 18.66 17.01
C THR A 25 -14.42 17.87 17.41
N LEU A 26 -13.33 18.57 17.70
CA LEU A 26 -12.08 17.95 18.17
C LEU A 26 -12.24 17.22 19.51
N GLU A 27 -13.07 17.75 20.42
CA GLU A 27 -13.35 17.14 21.73
C GLU A 27 -14.05 15.78 21.58
N GLY A 28 -14.85 15.66 20.54
CA GLY A 28 -15.51 14.39 20.20
C GLY A 28 -14.65 13.41 19.43
N TYR A 29 -13.48 13.80 18.95
CA TYR A 29 -12.60 12.96 18.16
C TYR A 29 -11.73 12.09 19.08
N LEU A 30 -12.00 10.80 19.08
CA LEU A 30 -11.28 9.82 19.91
C LEU A 30 -9.97 9.41 19.26
N SER A 31 -8.98 9.03 20.09
CA SER A 31 -7.64 8.63 19.66
C SER A 31 -6.81 9.78 19.05
N GLN A 32 -5.62 9.48 18.55
CA GLN A 32 -4.69 10.43 17.91
C GLN A 32 -4.24 11.59 18.84
N SER A 33 -4.10 11.34 20.12
CA SER A 33 -3.72 12.38 21.12
C SER A 33 -2.37 13.03 20.78
N HIS A 34 -1.45 12.32 20.12
CA HIS A 34 -0.18 12.85 19.62
C HIS A 34 -0.34 13.94 18.54
N LEU A 35 -1.45 13.94 17.81
CA LEU A 35 -1.76 14.94 16.77
C LEU A 35 -2.70 16.03 17.25
N VAL A 36 -3.81 15.64 17.90
CA VAL A 36 -4.93 16.52 18.23
C VAL A 36 -5.21 16.64 19.72
N GLY A 37 -4.44 15.99 20.60
CA GLY A 37 -4.47 16.20 22.04
C GLY A 37 -4.06 17.63 22.41
N GLU A 38 -4.12 18.00 23.69
CA GLU A 38 -3.86 19.37 24.19
C GLU A 38 -2.53 19.95 23.67
N ASN A 39 -1.48 19.12 23.60
CA ASN A 39 -0.15 19.50 23.10
C ASN A 39 0.09 19.10 21.64
N GLY A 40 -0.93 18.64 20.94
CA GLY A 40 -0.81 18.14 19.56
C GLY A 40 -0.42 19.23 18.57
N THR A 41 0.49 18.89 17.67
CA THR A 41 0.97 19.87 16.66
C THR A 41 -0.13 20.31 15.71
N LEU A 42 -0.97 19.37 15.27
CA LEU A 42 -2.10 19.66 14.37
C LEU A 42 -3.18 20.47 15.07
N ARG A 43 -3.45 20.20 16.37
CA ARG A 43 -4.43 20.98 17.16
C ARG A 43 -4.12 22.47 17.16
N ARG A 44 -2.85 22.85 17.33
CA ARG A 44 -2.44 24.25 17.30
C ARG A 44 -2.73 24.93 15.97
N HIS A 45 -2.51 24.22 14.87
CA HIS A 45 -2.81 24.73 13.52
C HIS A 45 -4.32 24.92 13.32
N ILE A 46 -5.13 24.00 13.83
CA ILE A 46 -6.60 24.05 13.72
C ILE A 46 -7.15 25.24 14.52
N ILE A 47 -6.78 25.36 15.80
CA ILE A 47 -7.26 26.44 16.68
C ILE A 47 -6.86 27.81 16.16
N ASN A 48 -5.65 27.96 15.62
CA ASN A 48 -5.16 29.22 15.06
C ASN A 48 -5.73 29.52 13.67
N GLY A 49 -6.54 28.63 13.08
CA GLY A 49 -7.12 28.79 11.74
C GLY A 49 -6.09 28.70 10.59
N ASN A 50 -4.83 28.39 10.88
CA ASN A 50 -3.73 28.37 9.93
C ASN A 50 -3.29 26.92 9.63
N VAL A 51 -4.20 26.17 9.00
CA VAL A 51 -3.95 24.78 8.61
C VAL A 51 -3.19 24.73 7.29
N PRO A 52 -1.96 24.15 7.26
CA PRO A 52 -1.21 23.97 6.02
C PRO A 52 -1.84 22.88 5.16
N SER A 53 -1.40 22.75 3.90
CA SER A 53 -1.67 21.55 3.11
C SER A 53 -1.01 20.34 3.76
N LEU A 54 -1.75 19.21 3.84
CA LEU A 54 -1.31 18.05 4.59
C LEU A 54 -1.76 16.73 3.97
N ILE A 55 -1.05 15.67 4.32
CA ILE A 55 -1.39 14.29 3.99
C ILE A 55 -1.65 13.54 5.30
N LEU A 56 -2.84 12.98 5.44
CA LEU A 56 -3.21 12.08 6.52
C LEU A 56 -2.92 10.64 6.11
N TRP A 57 -1.90 10.05 6.68
CA TRP A 57 -1.50 8.68 6.40
C TRP A 57 -1.78 7.76 7.58
N GLY A 58 -2.38 6.62 7.33
CA GLY A 58 -2.61 5.62 8.37
C GLY A 58 -3.62 4.57 7.94
N PRO A 59 -3.83 3.53 8.78
CA PRO A 59 -4.72 2.42 8.51
C PRO A 59 -6.16 2.84 8.18
N PRO A 60 -6.95 1.97 7.53
CA PRO A 60 -8.37 2.23 7.33
C PRO A 60 -9.10 2.36 8.67
N GLY A 61 -10.18 3.13 8.69
CA GLY A 61 -11.01 3.30 9.88
C GLY A 61 -10.43 4.16 11.02
N THR A 62 -9.23 4.75 10.86
CA THR A 62 -8.57 5.61 11.86
C THR A 62 -9.13 7.03 11.97
N GLY A 63 -10.13 7.38 11.15
CA GLY A 63 -10.80 8.67 11.22
C GLY A 63 -10.22 9.77 10.34
N LYS A 64 -9.40 9.47 9.31
CA LYS A 64 -8.81 10.46 8.38
C LYS A 64 -9.84 11.42 7.79
N THR A 65 -10.91 10.88 7.20
CA THR A 65 -12.01 11.68 6.62
C THR A 65 -12.74 12.51 7.67
N THR A 66 -12.94 11.94 8.85
CA THR A 66 -13.57 12.63 9.99
C THR A 66 -12.71 13.80 10.45
N LEU A 67 -11.40 13.60 10.59
CA LEU A 67 -10.48 14.67 10.99
C LEU A 67 -10.44 15.80 9.96
N ALA A 68 -10.45 15.49 8.67
CA ALA A 68 -10.50 16.48 7.60
C ALA A 68 -11.79 17.33 7.68
N GLN A 69 -12.93 16.72 7.96
CA GLN A 69 -14.21 17.43 8.14
C GLN A 69 -14.21 18.33 9.38
N ILE A 70 -13.67 17.83 10.50
CA ILE A 70 -13.51 18.63 11.73
C ILE A 70 -12.61 19.83 11.48
N ILE A 71 -11.48 19.65 10.79
CA ILE A 71 -10.57 20.75 10.43
C ILE A 71 -11.30 21.83 9.64
N ALA A 72 -12.12 21.43 8.66
CA ALA A 72 -12.87 22.38 7.85
C ALA A 72 -13.93 23.13 8.66
N GLN A 73 -14.64 22.43 9.54
CA GLN A 73 -15.67 23.00 10.39
C GLN A 73 -15.09 23.98 11.41
N GLU A 74 -14.04 23.60 12.13
CA GLU A 74 -13.36 24.44 13.13
C GLU A 74 -12.74 25.69 12.49
N SER A 75 -12.16 25.55 11.30
CA SER A 75 -11.59 26.68 10.56
C SER A 75 -12.64 27.49 9.79
N LYS A 76 -13.92 27.11 9.81
CA LYS A 76 -15.04 27.75 9.11
C LYS A 76 -14.77 27.97 7.61
N ARG A 77 -14.10 26.98 6.98
CA ARG A 77 -13.68 27.04 5.58
C ARG A 77 -14.57 26.18 4.70
N PRO A 78 -14.86 26.59 3.45
CA PRO A 78 -15.56 25.74 2.51
C PRO A 78 -14.80 24.40 2.31
N PHE A 79 -15.54 23.29 2.25
CA PHE A 79 -15.00 21.94 2.16
C PHE A 79 -15.45 21.28 0.85
N TYR A 80 -14.50 21.00 -0.02
CA TYR A 80 -14.72 20.27 -1.27
C TYR A 80 -14.12 18.89 -1.15
N THR A 81 -14.87 17.88 -1.58
CA THR A 81 -14.42 16.48 -1.54
C THR A 81 -14.29 15.91 -2.94
N LEU A 82 -13.16 15.27 -3.21
CA LEU A 82 -12.94 14.44 -4.41
C LEU A 82 -12.62 13.01 -3.96
N SER A 83 -13.22 12.04 -4.64
CA SER A 83 -12.86 10.63 -4.47
C SER A 83 -11.94 10.22 -5.61
N ALA A 84 -10.76 9.72 -5.29
CA ALA A 84 -9.80 9.28 -6.31
C ALA A 84 -10.33 8.14 -7.20
N ILE A 85 -11.34 7.42 -6.75
CA ILE A 85 -11.95 6.32 -7.51
C ILE A 85 -12.83 6.86 -8.66
N ASN A 86 -13.54 7.98 -8.43
CA ASN A 86 -14.59 8.47 -9.32
C ASN A 86 -14.27 9.81 -10.01
N SER A 87 -13.15 10.46 -9.64
CA SER A 87 -12.83 11.80 -10.12
C SER A 87 -11.73 11.81 -11.18
N GLY A 88 -12.00 12.44 -12.32
CA GLY A 88 -11.03 12.68 -13.39
C GLY A 88 -10.32 14.03 -13.25
N VAL A 89 -9.36 14.31 -14.16
CA VAL A 89 -8.65 15.61 -14.23
C VAL A 89 -9.63 16.77 -14.43
N LYS A 90 -10.76 16.55 -15.11
CA LYS A 90 -11.79 17.55 -15.33
C LYS A 90 -12.45 17.97 -14.02
N ASP A 91 -12.81 17.00 -13.17
CA ASP A 91 -13.45 17.26 -11.87
C ASP A 91 -12.50 18.05 -10.94
N ILE A 92 -11.21 17.71 -10.97
CA ILE A 92 -10.18 18.44 -10.21
C ILE A 92 -10.14 19.90 -10.66
N ARG A 93 -10.11 20.16 -11.97
CA ARG A 93 -10.10 21.53 -12.52
C ARG A 93 -11.34 22.31 -12.18
N GLU A 94 -12.52 21.70 -12.27
CA GLU A 94 -13.79 22.34 -11.90
C GLU A 94 -13.81 22.79 -10.42
N VAL A 95 -13.31 21.94 -9.52
CA VAL A 95 -13.23 22.30 -8.09
C VAL A 95 -12.21 23.40 -7.86
N ILE A 96 -11.05 23.36 -8.51
CA ILE A 96 -10.03 24.42 -8.42
C ILE A 96 -10.59 25.76 -8.97
N ASP A 97 -11.32 25.74 -10.06
CA ASP A 97 -11.91 26.96 -10.64
C ASP A 97 -13.05 27.51 -9.76
N LYS A 98 -13.86 26.65 -9.15
CA LYS A 98 -14.81 27.05 -8.11
C LYS A 98 -14.11 27.70 -6.91
N ALA A 99 -13.00 27.10 -6.46
CA ALA A 99 -12.21 27.64 -5.36
C ALA A 99 -11.59 29.00 -5.67
N LYS A 100 -11.06 29.21 -6.88
CA LYS A 100 -10.56 30.52 -7.33
C LYS A 100 -11.65 31.59 -7.34
N ASN A 101 -12.83 31.22 -7.83
CA ASN A 101 -13.96 32.16 -7.98
C ASN A 101 -14.66 32.44 -6.65
N ALA A 102 -14.57 31.55 -5.67
CA ALA A 102 -15.11 31.73 -4.31
C ALA A 102 -14.26 32.69 -3.46
N GLY A 103 -13.00 32.93 -3.82
CA GLY A 103 -12.09 33.87 -3.17
C GLY A 103 -12.41 35.34 -3.51
N GLY A 104 -13.58 35.84 -3.12
CA GLY A 104 -13.89 37.26 -3.20
C GLY A 104 -13.09 38.09 -2.22
N LEU A 105 -12.94 39.42 -2.46
CA LEU A 105 -12.18 40.40 -1.64
C LEU A 105 -12.49 40.40 -0.12
N PHE A 106 -13.47 39.62 0.34
CA PHE A 106 -13.95 39.59 1.72
C PHE A 106 -13.91 38.21 2.40
N THR A 107 -13.43 37.15 1.72
CA THR A 107 -13.27 35.82 2.34
C THR A 107 -11.81 35.58 2.73
N SER A 108 -11.57 35.59 4.05
CA SER A 108 -10.24 35.57 4.65
C SER A 108 -9.55 34.21 4.65
N SER A 109 -10.10 33.16 4.04
CA SER A 109 -9.49 31.82 4.09
C SER A 109 -9.79 30.98 2.85
N ASN A 110 -8.74 30.37 2.29
CA ASN A 110 -8.84 29.48 1.13
C ASN A 110 -9.65 28.22 1.46
N PRO A 111 -10.47 27.69 0.53
CA PRO A 111 -11.23 26.48 0.75
C PRO A 111 -10.32 25.27 0.97
N ILE A 112 -10.83 24.28 1.69
CA ILE A 112 -10.18 22.99 1.89
C ILE A 112 -10.62 22.05 0.78
N LEU A 113 -9.65 21.48 0.07
CA LEU A 113 -9.85 20.40 -0.87
C LEU A 113 -9.41 19.08 -0.25
N PHE A 114 -10.38 18.22 0.08
CA PHE A 114 -10.14 16.89 0.60
C PHE A 114 -10.14 15.87 -0.52
N ILE A 115 -9.09 15.03 -0.57
CA ILE A 115 -8.95 13.94 -1.53
C ILE A 115 -8.80 12.64 -0.75
N ASP A 116 -9.83 11.80 -0.81
CA ASP A 116 -9.79 10.46 -0.22
C ASP A 116 -9.05 9.51 -1.13
N GLU A 117 -8.18 8.66 -0.54
CA GLU A 117 -7.33 7.69 -1.23
C GLU A 117 -6.47 8.34 -2.34
N ILE A 118 -5.76 9.43 -2.02
CA ILE A 118 -4.96 10.23 -2.97
C ILE A 118 -3.93 9.39 -3.76
N HIS A 119 -3.48 8.26 -3.20
CA HIS A 119 -2.58 7.32 -3.86
C HIS A 119 -3.16 6.70 -5.14
N ARG A 120 -4.48 6.71 -5.31
CA ARG A 120 -5.15 6.20 -6.52
C ARG A 120 -5.19 7.21 -7.66
N PHE A 121 -4.82 8.45 -7.39
CA PHE A 121 -4.64 9.43 -8.45
C PHE A 121 -3.39 9.12 -9.27
N SER A 122 -3.52 9.13 -10.60
CA SER A 122 -2.37 9.08 -11.50
C SER A 122 -1.44 10.28 -11.26
N LYS A 123 -0.18 10.16 -11.67
CA LYS A 123 0.80 11.26 -11.57
C LYS A 123 0.29 12.54 -12.21
N SER A 124 -0.36 12.46 -13.40
CA SER A 124 -0.94 13.62 -14.08
C SER A 124 -2.10 14.27 -13.30
N GLN A 125 -2.89 13.50 -12.56
CA GLN A 125 -3.93 14.05 -11.69
C GLN A 125 -3.32 14.76 -10.49
N GLN A 126 -2.29 14.18 -9.88
CA GLN A 126 -1.56 14.80 -8.78
C GLN A 126 -0.83 16.08 -9.24
N ASP A 127 -0.21 16.08 -10.44
CA ASP A 127 0.43 17.26 -11.01
C ASP A 127 -0.57 18.42 -11.20
N SER A 128 -1.83 18.12 -11.55
CA SER A 128 -2.87 19.14 -11.72
C SER A 128 -3.21 19.90 -10.43
N LEU A 129 -2.87 19.35 -9.24
CA LEU A 129 -3.07 19.98 -7.94
C LEU A 129 -1.95 20.97 -7.58
N LEU A 130 -0.74 20.81 -8.16
CA LEU A 130 0.45 21.56 -7.74
C LEU A 130 0.22 23.08 -7.79
N ALA A 131 -0.28 23.58 -8.90
CA ALA A 131 -0.48 25.02 -9.07
C ALA A 131 -1.51 25.60 -8.08
N ALA A 132 -2.54 24.81 -7.72
CA ALA A 132 -3.55 25.22 -6.77
C ALA A 132 -3.04 25.27 -5.32
N VAL A 133 -2.16 24.33 -4.96
CA VAL A 133 -1.51 24.28 -3.66
C VAL A 133 -0.43 25.37 -3.54
N GLU A 134 0.44 25.53 -4.57
CA GLU A 134 1.50 26.53 -4.59
C GLU A 134 0.99 27.97 -4.50
N LYS A 135 -0.08 28.25 -5.23
CA LYS A 135 -0.68 29.59 -5.27
C LYS A 135 -1.66 29.83 -4.12
N GLY A 136 -1.84 28.82 -3.26
CA GLY A 136 -2.73 28.92 -2.13
C GLY A 136 -4.21 29.08 -2.50
N TRP A 137 -4.62 28.64 -3.70
CA TRP A 137 -6.05 28.68 -4.09
C TRP A 137 -6.88 27.70 -3.27
N VAL A 138 -6.27 26.60 -2.85
CA VAL A 138 -6.84 25.61 -1.94
C VAL A 138 -5.83 25.20 -0.88
N THR A 139 -6.31 24.78 0.29
CA THR A 139 -5.54 23.98 1.23
C THR A 139 -5.86 22.52 0.96
N LEU A 140 -4.86 21.73 0.56
CA LEU A 140 -5.04 20.33 0.28
C LEU A 140 -5.01 19.50 1.56
N ILE A 141 -5.99 18.62 1.75
CA ILE A 141 -5.94 17.53 2.72
C ILE A 141 -6.06 16.21 1.94
N GLY A 142 -4.95 15.52 1.74
CA GLY A 142 -4.94 14.18 1.15
C GLY A 142 -5.06 13.12 2.22
N ALA A 143 -5.89 12.09 2.01
CA ALA A 143 -5.93 10.90 2.86
C ALA A 143 -5.41 9.68 2.09
N THR A 144 -4.63 8.83 2.77
CA THR A 144 -4.11 7.61 2.16
C THR A 144 -3.89 6.53 3.20
N THR A 145 -4.06 5.27 2.78
CA THR A 145 -3.66 4.08 3.53
C THR A 145 -2.26 3.60 3.12
N GLU A 146 -1.78 4.01 1.96
CA GLU A 146 -0.47 3.62 1.43
C GLU A 146 0.62 4.63 1.84
N ASN A 147 1.88 4.17 1.83
CA ASN A 147 3.01 5.05 2.19
C ASN A 147 3.15 6.20 1.19
N PRO A 148 2.94 7.46 1.63
CA PRO A 148 2.94 8.61 0.74
C PRO A 148 4.29 8.87 0.06
N SER A 149 5.38 8.37 0.61
CA SER A 149 6.71 8.52 0.00
C SER A 149 6.87 7.77 -1.32
N PHE A 150 6.03 6.76 -1.58
CA PHE A 150 6.05 5.98 -2.82
C PHE A 150 4.90 6.37 -3.77
N GLU A 151 3.77 6.78 -3.21
CA GLU A 151 2.52 6.93 -3.95
C GLU A 151 2.18 8.39 -4.29
N VAL A 152 2.68 9.35 -3.50
CA VAL A 152 2.48 10.77 -3.77
C VAL A 152 3.71 11.32 -4.48
N ILE A 153 3.50 12.10 -5.54
CA ILE A 153 4.63 12.70 -6.28
C ILE A 153 5.48 13.60 -5.38
N PRO A 154 6.82 13.58 -5.51
CA PRO A 154 7.71 14.37 -4.65
C PRO A 154 7.41 15.87 -4.64
N ALA A 155 6.97 16.42 -5.78
CA ALA A 155 6.62 17.83 -5.91
C ALA A 155 5.41 18.22 -5.05
N LEU A 156 4.41 17.34 -4.92
CA LEU A 156 3.25 17.58 -4.05
C LEU A 156 3.59 17.32 -2.58
N LEU A 157 4.36 16.24 -2.32
CA LEU A 157 4.76 15.86 -0.97
C LEU A 157 5.62 16.94 -0.30
N SER A 158 6.51 17.62 -1.05
CA SER A 158 7.33 18.72 -0.53
C SER A 158 6.54 19.96 -0.10
N ARG A 159 5.27 20.06 -0.49
CA ARG A 159 4.34 21.17 -0.16
C ARG A 159 3.32 20.81 0.89
N CYS A 160 3.33 19.57 1.37
CA CYS A 160 2.39 19.06 2.35
C CYS A 160 3.10 18.58 3.60
N GLN A 161 2.49 18.79 4.76
CA GLN A 161 2.94 18.13 5.99
C GLN A 161 2.31 16.74 6.08
N VAL A 162 3.09 15.73 6.42
CA VAL A 162 2.59 14.36 6.59
C VAL A 162 2.30 14.13 8.06
N TYR A 163 1.07 13.74 8.36
CA TYR A 163 0.63 13.32 9.69
C TYR A 163 0.26 11.85 9.68
N VAL A 164 0.85 11.09 10.58
CA VAL A 164 0.60 9.65 10.71
C VAL A 164 -0.51 9.42 11.73
N LEU A 165 -1.58 8.75 11.30
CA LEU A 165 -2.65 8.30 12.18
C LEU A 165 -2.40 6.84 12.55
N GLU A 166 -2.48 6.56 13.83
CA GLU A 166 -2.30 5.22 14.38
C GLU A 166 -3.64 4.47 14.46
N ALA A 167 -3.58 3.14 14.44
CA ALA A 167 -4.75 2.31 14.71
C ALA A 167 -5.29 2.60 16.11
N PHE A 168 -6.60 2.47 16.29
CA PHE A 168 -7.22 2.65 17.60
C PHE A 168 -6.68 1.64 18.61
N SER A 169 -6.37 2.10 19.82
CA SER A 169 -6.07 1.23 20.95
C SER A 169 -7.32 0.44 21.36
N LYS A 170 -7.14 -0.61 22.18
CA LYS A 170 -8.28 -1.35 22.73
C LYS A 170 -9.18 -0.46 23.58
N GLU A 171 -8.56 0.41 24.33
CA GLU A 171 -9.20 1.37 25.21
C GLU A 171 -10.04 2.38 24.42
N ASP A 172 -9.49 2.91 23.34
CA ASP A 172 -10.19 3.83 22.42
C ASP A 172 -11.38 3.15 21.74
N LEU A 173 -11.24 1.89 21.32
CA LEU A 173 -12.33 1.14 20.70
C LEU A 173 -13.47 0.85 21.67
N ILE A 174 -13.16 0.57 22.95
CA ILE A 174 -14.18 0.41 24.00
C ILE A 174 -14.88 1.74 24.27
N ALA A 175 -14.13 2.83 24.42
CA ALA A 175 -14.67 4.17 24.58
C ALA A 175 -15.58 4.58 23.40
N LEU A 176 -15.21 4.17 22.18
CA LEU A 176 -16.04 4.40 21.00
C LEU A 176 -17.38 3.66 21.06
N LEU A 177 -17.39 2.40 21.51
CA LEU A 177 -18.63 1.63 21.70
C LEU A 177 -19.52 2.26 22.80
N GLU A 178 -18.93 2.66 23.92
CA GLU A 178 -19.64 3.33 25.01
C GLU A 178 -20.25 4.66 24.55
N ARG A 179 -19.51 5.42 23.75
CA ARG A 179 -20.01 6.64 23.15
C ARG A 179 -21.15 6.35 22.17
N ALA A 180 -21.01 5.32 21.33
CA ALA A 180 -22.06 4.91 20.39
C ALA A 180 -23.38 4.61 21.11
N MET A 181 -23.31 3.84 22.21
CA MET A 181 -24.48 3.51 23.02
C MET A 181 -25.15 4.72 23.66
N LYS A 182 -24.39 5.79 23.97
CA LYS A 182 -24.91 7.00 24.60
C LYS A 182 -25.47 8.02 23.60
N VAL A 183 -24.80 8.15 22.43
CA VAL A 183 -25.09 9.24 21.48
C VAL A 183 -26.12 8.82 20.42
N ASP A 184 -26.09 7.57 19.98
CA ASP A 184 -27.04 7.09 18.97
C ASP A 184 -28.41 6.85 19.56
N LYS A 185 -29.42 7.54 19.03
CA LYS A 185 -30.80 7.49 19.56
C LYS A 185 -31.43 6.11 19.58
N SER A 186 -31.08 5.26 18.59
CA SER A 186 -31.61 3.90 18.49
C SER A 186 -30.96 2.96 19.48
N LEU A 187 -29.69 3.18 19.81
CA LEU A 187 -28.96 2.41 20.81
C LEU A 187 -29.25 2.87 22.23
N ALA A 188 -29.39 4.17 22.43
CA ALA A 188 -29.69 4.77 23.74
C ALA A 188 -31.07 4.37 24.30
N SER A 189 -32.02 3.95 23.45
CA SER A 189 -33.29 3.39 23.87
C SER A 189 -33.22 1.95 24.38
N LYS A 190 -32.08 1.26 24.18
CA LYS A 190 -31.87 -0.14 24.58
C LYS A 190 -30.93 -0.24 25.77
N THR A 191 -31.12 -1.25 26.59
CA THR A 191 -30.17 -1.60 27.66
C THR A 191 -29.12 -2.57 27.15
N ILE A 192 -27.98 -2.04 26.71
CA ILE A 192 -26.90 -2.85 26.11
C ILE A 192 -25.79 -3.03 27.14
N LYS A 193 -25.44 -4.28 27.44
CA LYS A 193 -24.33 -4.63 28.33
C LYS A 193 -23.21 -5.32 27.55
N LEU A 194 -22.03 -4.72 27.51
CA LEU A 194 -20.81 -5.31 26.97
C LEU A 194 -20.20 -6.23 28.06
N GLN A 195 -20.51 -7.52 28.03
CA GLN A 195 -19.98 -8.48 28.99
C GLN A 195 -18.59 -8.98 28.59
N GLN A 196 -18.38 -9.19 27.29
CA GLN A 196 -17.11 -9.56 26.68
C GLN A 196 -16.92 -8.77 25.38
N THR A 197 -15.71 -8.28 25.14
CA THR A 197 -15.40 -7.43 24.00
C THR A 197 -14.25 -7.96 23.13
N ASN A 198 -13.57 -9.05 23.56
CA ASN A 198 -12.36 -9.53 22.88
C ASN A 198 -12.61 -9.94 21.42
N ALA A 199 -13.74 -10.61 21.14
CA ALA A 199 -14.08 -11.01 19.79
C ALA A 199 -14.38 -9.79 18.89
N LEU A 200 -15.13 -8.78 19.39
CA LEU A 200 -15.39 -7.52 18.70
C LEU A 200 -14.09 -6.78 18.36
N LEU A 201 -13.21 -6.61 19.36
CA LEU A 201 -11.94 -5.91 19.18
C LEU A 201 -11.03 -6.65 18.20
N ARG A 202 -10.96 -7.99 18.30
CA ARG A 202 -10.17 -8.81 17.37
C ARG A 202 -10.67 -8.72 15.94
N ILE A 203 -12.00 -8.74 15.73
CA ILE A 203 -12.61 -8.66 14.40
C ILE A 203 -12.43 -7.28 13.79
N SER A 204 -12.49 -6.22 14.61
CA SER A 204 -12.27 -4.85 14.12
C SER A 204 -10.84 -4.61 13.63
N GLY A 205 -9.85 -5.26 14.23
CA GLY A 205 -8.44 -5.08 13.89
C GLY A 205 -7.94 -3.65 14.02
N GLY A 206 -8.54 -2.84 14.92
CA GLY A 206 -8.21 -1.41 15.08
C GLY A 206 -8.99 -0.46 14.18
N ASP A 207 -9.87 -0.99 13.32
CA ASP A 207 -10.74 -0.18 12.45
C ASP A 207 -12.07 0.17 13.17
N ALA A 208 -12.25 1.45 13.50
CA ALA A 208 -13.44 1.95 14.17
C ALA A 208 -14.73 1.76 13.34
N ARG A 209 -14.66 1.90 12.03
CA ARG A 209 -15.82 1.72 11.14
C ARG A 209 -16.27 0.27 11.14
N LYS A 210 -15.31 -0.65 11.05
CA LYS A 210 -15.58 -2.09 11.10
C LYS A 210 -16.17 -2.49 12.46
N LEU A 211 -15.62 -1.98 13.55
CA LEU A 211 -16.13 -2.19 14.90
C LEU A 211 -17.60 -1.80 15.02
N LEU A 212 -17.93 -0.57 14.64
CA LEU A 212 -19.28 -0.03 14.74
C LEU A 212 -20.29 -0.75 13.85
N ASN A 213 -19.87 -1.16 12.63
CA ASN A 213 -20.73 -1.94 11.74
C ASN A 213 -21.05 -3.32 12.32
N VAL A 214 -20.03 -4.01 12.88
CA VAL A 214 -20.22 -5.32 13.54
C VAL A 214 -21.12 -5.18 14.75
N PHE A 215 -20.87 -4.16 15.58
CA PHE A 215 -21.65 -3.87 16.75
C PHE A 215 -23.13 -3.60 16.41
N GLU A 216 -23.39 -2.74 15.42
CA GLU A 216 -24.74 -2.43 14.94
C GLU A 216 -25.47 -3.69 14.43
N LEU A 217 -24.77 -4.54 13.69
CA LEU A 217 -25.35 -5.78 13.20
C LEU A 217 -25.75 -6.70 14.35
N ILE A 218 -24.90 -6.88 15.36
CA ILE A 218 -25.17 -7.72 16.51
C ILE A 218 -26.38 -7.19 17.29
N VAL A 219 -26.41 -5.89 17.55
CA VAL A 219 -27.54 -5.25 18.27
C VAL A 219 -28.87 -5.41 17.51
N ASN A 220 -28.82 -5.30 16.18
CA ASN A 220 -30.00 -5.45 15.34
C ASN A 220 -30.46 -6.90 15.14
N SER A 221 -29.59 -7.87 15.40
CA SER A 221 -29.95 -9.29 15.32
C SER A 221 -30.57 -9.86 16.60
N GLN A 222 -30.48 -9.12 17.70
CA GLN A 222 -31.05 -9.56 18.98
C GLN A 222 -32.48 -9.01 19.15
N GLU A 223 -33.36 -9.85 19.65
CA GLU A 223 -34.73 -9.47 19.98
C GLU A 223 -34.80 -8.84 21.38
N GLY A 224 -35.66 -7.83 21.53
CA GLY A 224 -35.90 -7.12 22.80
C GLY A 224 -34.98 -5.94 23.08
N ASP A 225 -35.24 -5.26 24.21
CA ASP A 225 -34.55 -4.03 24.59
C ASP A 225 -33.35 -4.24 25.53
N SER A 226 -33.21 -5.45 26.09
CA SER A 226 -32.10 -5.83 26.96
C SER A 226 -31.17 -6.79 26.22
N ILE A 227 -29.99 -6.29 25.87
CA ILE A 227 -29.02 -6.99 25.02
C ILE A 227 -27.73 -7.20 25.80
N VAL A 228 -27.26 -8.46 25.88
CA VAL A 228 -25.96 -8.81 26.47
C VAL A 228 -25.03 -9.29 25.34
N ILE A 229 -23.94 -8.58 25.15
CA ILE A 229 -22.94 -8.92 24.13
C ILE A 229 -21.82 -9.73 24.77
N THR A 230 -21.63 -10.94 24.23
CA THR A 230 -20.56 -11.89 24.62
C THR A 230 -19.75 -12.28 23.39
N ASP A 231 -18.51 -12.72 23.59
CA ASP A 231 -17.65 -13.19 22.50
C ASP A 231 -18.29 -14.32 21.69
N LYS A 232 -19.11 -15.17 22.32
CA LYS A 232 -19.85 -16.26 21.65
C LYS A 232 -20.85 -15.71 20.64
N ILE A 233 -21.69 -14.77 21.05
CA ILE A 233 -22.70 -14.15 20.17
C ILE A 233 -22.01 -13.44 18.99
N VAL A 234 -20.91 -12.73 19.24
CA VAL A 234 -20.12 -12.07 18.21
C VAL A 234 -19.63 -13.06 17.17
N LEU A 235 -19.04 -14.18 17.59
CA LEU A 235 -18.49 -15.19 16.67
C LEU A 235 -19.59 -15.90 15.88
N GLU A 236 -20.73 -16.23 16.49
CA GLU A 236 -21.87 -16.83 15.79
C GLU A 236 -22.43 -15.91 14.71
N GLN A 237 -22.55 -14.62 14.96
CA GLN A 237 -23.03 -13.64 13.97
C GLN A 237 -22.03 -13.44 12.81
N VAL A 238 -20.74 -13.46 13.09
CA VAL A 238 -19.70 -13.34 12.06
C VAL A 238 -19.64 -14.58 11.17
N GLN A 239 -19.74 -15.78 11.74
CA GLN A 239 -19.77 -17.04 11.01
C GLN A 239 -20.99 -17.18 10.09
N SER A 240 -22.14 -16.64 10.50
CA SER A 240 -23.37 -16.66 9.68
C SER A 240 -23.35 -15.65 8.51
N ASN A 241 -22.41 -14.69 8.49
CA ASN A 241 -22.30 -13.64 7.46
C ASN A 241 -20.84 -13.35 7.02
N PRO A 242 -20.09 -14.34 6.50
CA PRO A 242 -18.66 -14.16 6.19
C PRO A 242 -18.39 -13.07 5.14
N ALA A 243 -19.26 -12.90 4.16
CA ALA A 243 -19.05 -11.97 3.04
C ALA A 243 -19.08 -10.47 3.40
N ARG A 244 -19.57 -10.09 4.59
CA ARG A 244 -19.62 -8.67 5.05
C ARG A 244 -18.41 -8.23 5.84
N TYR A 245 -17.52 -9.15 6.24
CA TYR A 245 -16.51 -8.87 7.26
C TYR A 245 -15.08 -8.73 6.77
N ASP A 246 -14.80 -9.04 5.52
CA ASP A 246 -13.43 -9.03 5.03
C ASP A 246 -13.25 -8.23 3.75
N LYS A 247 -12.81 -6.99 3.89
CA LYS A 247 -12.16 -6.20 2.81
C LYS A 247 -11.51 -4.92 3.37
N THR A 248 -10.66 -5.01 4.37
CA THR A 248 -9.90 -3.82 4.80
C THR A 248 -8.43 -4.14 5.11
N GLY A 249 -7.67 -3.71 4.27
CA GLY A 249 -6.31 -3.33 3.89
C GLY A 249 -5.11 -3.70 4.76
N GLU A 250 -5.11 -3.60 6.06
CA GLU A 250 -3.88 -3.66 6.86
C GLU A 250 -3.48 -5.08 7.27
N GLN A 251 -4.43 -5.91 7.68
CA GLN A 251 -4.16 -7.34 7.95
C GLN A 251 -3.75 -8.09 6.69
N HIS A 252 -4.24 -7.66 5.54
CA HIS A 252 -3.87 -8.15 4.23
C HIS A 252 -2.37 -8.01 3.98
N TYR A 253 -1.79 -6.81 4.20
CA TYR A 253 -0.35 -6.56 4.02
C TYR A 253 0.50 -7.29 5.06
N ASP A 254 0.03 -7.43 6.28
CA ASP A 254 0.75 -8.14 7.34
C ASP A 254 0.79 -9.65 7.07
N ILE A 255 -0.33 -10.25 6.66
CA ILE A 255 -0.41 -11.68 6.38
C ILE A 255 0.40 -12.02 5.13
N ILE A 256 0.31 -11.25 4.04
CA ILE A 256 1.12 -11.49 2.86
C ILE A 256 2.61 -11.30 3.14
N SER A 257 2.97 -10.33 3.99
CA SER A 257 4.35 -10.12 4.43
C SER A 257 4.86 -11.32 5.25
N ALA A 258 4.04 -11.85 6.17
CA ALA A 258 4.36 -13.05 6.94
C ALA A 258 4.51 -14.28 6.04
N PHE A 259 3.63 -14.45 5.05
CA PHE A 259 3.70 -15.49 4.04
C PHE A 259 5.02 -15.45 3.27
N ILE A 260 5.36 -14.31 2.69
CA ILE A 260 6.60 -14.12 1.92
C ILE A 260 7.83 -14.35 2.80
N LYS A 261 7.86 -13.81 4.03
CA LYS A 261 8.97 -13.98 4.98
C LYS A 261 9.13 -15.44 5.40
N SER A 262 8.04 -16.20 5.56
CA SER A 262 8.08 -17.63 5.87
C SER A 262 8.73 -18.44 4.73
N ILE A 263 8.36 -18.15 3.48
CA ILE A 263 8.98 -18.80 2.31
C ILE A 263 10.46 -18.41 2.20
N ARG A 264 10.79 -17.14 2.37
CA ARG A 264 12.17 -16.62 2.39
C ARG A 264 13.00 -17.29 3.49
N GLY A 265 12.42 -17.45 4.67
CA GLY A 265 13.00 -18.14 5.82
C GLY A 265 13.02 -19.66 5.72
N SER A 266 12.56 -20.25 4.60
CA SER A 266 12.51 -21.69 4.36
C SER A 266 11.65 -22.48 5.35
N ASP A 267 10.55 -21.87 5.84
CA ASP A 267 9.55 -22.53 6.68
C ASP A 267 8.28 -22.85 5.87
N PRO A 268 8.15 -24.08 5.32
CA PRO A 268 6.96 -24.48 4.56
C PRO A 268 5.70 -24.60 5.43
N ASN A 269 5.82 -24.88 6.74
CA ASN A 269 4.66 -25.01 7.62
C ASN A 269 4.03 -23.65 7.89
N ALA A 270 4.84 -22.65 8.23
CA ALA A 270 4.36 -21.26 8.37
C ALA A 270 3.81 -20.73 7.05
N ALA A 271 4.47 -21.01 5.92
CA ALA A 271 4.01 -20.60 4.60
C ALA A 271 2.60 -21.14 4.29
N VAL A 272 2.36 -22.43 4.50
CA VAL A 272 1.03 -23.04 4.26
C VAL A 272 -0.01 -22.49 5.24
N TYR A 273 0.35 -22.22 6.48
CA TYR A 273 -0.55 -21.61 7.46
C TYR A 273 -1.00 -20.21 7.03
N TRP A 274 -0.06 -19.35 6.63
CA TRP A 274 -0.39 -18.01 6.18
C TRP A 274 -1.15 -18.00 4.85
N LEU A 275 -0.84 -18.94 3.95
CA LEU A 275 -1.61 -19.18 2.72
C LEU A 275 -3.06 -19.51 3.03
N ALA A 276 -3.31 -20.47 3.95
CA ALA A 276 -4.65 -20.85 4.35
C ALA A 276 -5.40 -19.66 4.96
N ARG A 277 -4.76 -18.85 5.81
CA ARG A 277 -5.37 -17.63 6.37
C ARG A 277 -5.77 -16.62 5.31
N MET A 278 -4.97 -16.44 4.24
CA MET A 278 -5.32 -15.56 3.12
C MET A 278 -6.53 -16.10 2.34
N ILE A 279 -6.54 -17.39 2.05
CA ILE A 279 -7.64 -18.03 1.30
C ILE A 279 -8.95 -17.97 2.09
N GLU A 280 -8.94 -18.33 3.38
CA GLU A 280 -10.13 -18.24 4.25
C GLU A 280 -10.58 -16.78 4.47
N GLY A 281 -9.65 -15.83 4.40
CA GLY A 281 -9.93 -14.39 4.41
C GLY A 281 -10.46 -13.84 3.09
N GLY A 282 -10.62 -14.67 2.05
CA GLY A 282 -11.18 -14.24 0.76
C GLY A 282 -10.21 -13.45 -0.13
N GLU A 283 -8.89 -13.61 0.10
CA GLU A 283 -7.86 -12.95 -0.69
C GLU A 283 -7.93 -13.35 -2.18
N ASP A 284 -7.60 -12.41 -3.06
CA ASP A 284 -7.49 -12.70 -4.49
C ASP A 284 -6.38 -13.73 -4.75
N LEU A 285 -6.79 -14.92 -5.21
CA LEU A 285 -5.87 -16.02 -5.50
C LEU A 285 -4.80 -15.64 -6.53
N LYS A 286 -5.11 -14.77 -7.49
CA LYS A 286 -4.17 -14.25 -8.48
C LYS A 286 -3.16 -13.29 -7.84
N PHE A 287 -3.58 -12.53 -6.84
CA PHE A 287 -2.67 -11.70 -6.06
C PHE A 287 -1.65 -12.57 -5.32
N ILE A 288 -2.10 -13.62 -4.63
CA ILE A 288 -1.21 -14.57 -3.94
C ILE A 288 -0.23 -15.20 -4.93
N ALA A 289 -0.73 -15.71 -6.06
CA ALA A 289 0.11 -16.33 -7.11
C ALA A 289 1.15 -15.34 -7.69
N ARG A 290 0.77 -14.07 -7.88
CA ARG A 290 1.68 -13.00 -8.33
C ARG A 290 2.81 -12.76 -7.32
N ARG A 291 2.52 -12.79 -6.03
CA ARG A 291 3.54 -12.63 -4.98
C ARG A 291 4.52 -13.80 -4.96
N LEU A 292 4.06 -15.02 -5.19
CA LEU A 292 4.94 -16.19 -5.36
C LEU A 292 5.86 -16.06 -6.58
N LEU A 293 5.32 -15.54 -7.70
CA LEU A 293 6.09 -15.31 -8.93
C LEU A 293 7.21 -14.28 -8.71
N ILE A 294 6.93 -13.19 -8.02
CA ILE A 294 7.94 -12.17 -7.66
C ILE A 294 9.01 -12.79 -6.76
N LEU A 295 8.62 -13.49 -5.69
CA LEU A 295 9.53 -14.13 -4.74
C LEU A 295 10.46 -15.16 -5.41
N ALA A 296 9.95 -15.91 -6.38
CA ALA A 296 10.75 -16.88 -7.13
C ALA A 296 11.97 -16.24 -7.83
N SER A 297 11.82 -14.99 -8.32
CA SER A 297 12.91 -14.22 -8.91
C SER A 297 13.75 -13.46 -7.89
N GLU A 298 13.11 -12.89 -6.86
CA GLU A 298 13.75 -12.04 -5.85
C GLU A 298 14.61 -12.84 -4.88
N ASP A 299 14.08 -13.95 -4.33
CA ASP A 299 14.67 -14.68 -3.21
C ASP A 299 15.31 -16.02 -3.60
N ILE A 300 14.97 -16.59 -4.78
CA ILE A 300 15.49 -17.86 -5.24
C ILE A 300 16.40 -17.67 -6.47
N GLY A 301 15.93 -16.90 -7.44
CA GLY A 301 16.72 -16.49 -8.61
C GLY A 301 17.42 -17.67 -9.31
N ASN A 302 18.70 -17.48 -9.60
CA ASN A 302 19.51 -18.46 -10.32
C ASN A 302 19.97 -19.67 -9.48
N ALA A 303 19.76 -19.64 -8.15
CA ALA A 303 20.01 -20.82 -7.32
C ALA A 303 19.12 -22.01 -7.72
N ASN A 304 17.86 -21.71 -8.11
CA ASN A 304 16.92 -22.68 -8.68
C ASN A 304 16.02 -22.04 -9.74
N PRO A 305 16.45 -21.95 -11.02
CA PRO A 305 15.64 -21.32 -12.08
C PRO A 305 14.28 -21.96 -12.32
N THR A 306 14.09 -23.23 -11.92
CA THR A 306 12.81 -23.92 -12.01
C THR A 306 11.76 -23.27 -11.11
N ALA A 307 12.18 -22.55 -10.06
CA ALA A 307 11.27 -21.83 -9.16
C ALA A 307 10.39 -20.81 -9.91
N LEU A 308 10.99 -20.03 -10.82
CA LEU A 308 10.24 -19.07 -11.65
C LEU A 308 9.24 -19.78 -12.58
N ILE A 309 9.63 -20.91 -13.18
CA ILE A 309 8.76 -21.72 -14.04
C ILE A 309 7.59 -22.27 -13.25
N MET A 310 7.84 -22.83 -12.05
CA MET A 310 6.81 -23.35 -11.16
C MET A 310 5.83 -22.26 -10.75
N ALA A 311 6.32 -21.09 -10.33
CA ALA A 311 5.49 -19.97 -9.90
C ALA A 311 4.64 -19.39 -11.06
N ASN A 312 5.23 -19.31 -12.27
CA ASN A 312 4.50 -18.86 -13.46
C ASN A 312 3.41 -19.85 -13.85
N ASN A 313 3.70 -21.16 -13.85
CA ASN A 313 2.70 -22.19 -14.14
C ASN A 313 1.60 -22.20 -13.07
N ALA A 314 1.93 -22.00 -11.79
CA ALA A 314 0.94 -21.86 -10.72
C ALA A 314 0.04 -20.65 -10.96
N PHE A 315 0.60 -19.49 -11.37
CA PHE A 315 -0.19 -18.31 -11.72
C PHE A 315 -1.17 -18.56 -12.86
N GLN A 316 -0.72 -19.24 -13.93
CA GLN A 316 -1.57 -19.60 -15.07
C GLN A 316 -2.68 -20.57 -14.67
N ALA A 317 -2.34 -21.62 -13.91
CA ALA A 317 -3.27 -22.61 -13.46
C ALA A 317 -4.34 -22.01 -12.52
N VAL A 318 -3.95 -21.17 -11.56
CA VAL A 318 -4.85 -20.43 -10.67
C VAL A 318 -5.81 -19.52 -11.47
N SER A 319 -5.29 -18.89 -12.52
CA SER A 319 -6.07 -18.00 -13.39
C SER A 319 -7.15 -18.76 -14.19
N THR A 320 -6.90 -20.03 -14.48
CA THR A 320 -7.78 -20.90 -15.30
C THR A 320 -8.80 -21.65 -14.44
N ILE A 321 -8.34 -22.19 -13.29
CA ILE A 321 -9.14 -23.13 -12.49
C ILE A 321 -10.03 -22.38 -11.47
N GLY A 322 -9.48 -21.39 -10.78
CA GLY A 322 -10.21 -20.65 -9.74
C GLY A 322 -10.38 -21.43 -8.42
N TYR A 323 -11.23 -20.91 -7.54
CA TYR A 323 -11.56 -21.51 -6.24
C TYR A 323 -12.62 -22.62 -6.43
N PRO A 324 -12.56 -23.73 -5.66
CA PRO A 324 -11.67 -23.98 -4.50
C PRO A 324 -10.36 -24.71 -4.83
N GLU A 325 -10.18 -25.27 -6.01
CA GLU A 325 -9.06 -26.17 -6.34
C GLU A 325 -7.72 -25.46 -6.41
N SER A 326 -7.69 -24.17 -6.74
CA SER A 326 -6.45 -23.36 -6.79
C SER A 326 -5.67 -23.35 -5.47
N ARG A 327 -6.32 -23.61 -4.32
CA ARG A 327 -5.65 -23.74 -3.01
C ARG A 327 -4.58 -24.83 -3.01
N ILE A 328 -4.80 -25.92 -3.76
CA ILE A 328 -3.89 -27.07 -3.84
C ILE A 328 -2.64 -26.65 -4.63
N ILE A 329 -2.82 -25.97 -5.76
CA ILE A 329 -1.77 -25.47 -6.64
C ILE A 329 -0.90 -24.45 -5.90
N LEU A 330 -1.53 -23.50 -5.20
CA LEU A 330 -0.83 -22.49 -4.41
C LEU A 330 -0.03 -23.12 -3.28
N SER A 331 -0.57 -24.13 -2.58
CA SER A 331 0.12 -24.86 -1.52
C SER A 331 1.35 -25.60 -2.06
N GLN A 332 1.21 -26.32 -3.17
CA GLN A 332 2.34 -27.01 -3.83
C GLN A 332 3.44 -26.01 -4.20
N CYS A 333 3.08 -24.89 -4.83
CA CYS A 333 4.03 -23.86 -5.21
C CYS A 333 4.72 -23.24 -3.98
N ALA A 334 3.98 -22.87 -2.94
CA ALA A 334 4.52 -22.29 -1.72
C ALA A 334 5.53 -23.22 -1.03
N ILE A 335 5.21 -24.52 -0.92
CA ILE A 335 6.09 -25.53 -0.33
C ILE A 335 7.36 -25.67 -1.19
N TYR A 336 7.24 -25.76 -2.51
CA TYR A 336 8.37 -25.87 -3.43
C TYR A 336 9.32 -24.68 -3.30
N LEU A 337 8.77 -23.45 -3.24
CA LEU A 337 9.56 -22.24 -3.08
C LEU A 337 10.18 -22.14 -1.67
N ALA A 338 9.47 -22.54 -0.64
CA ALA A 338 10.00 -22.55 0.73
C ALA A 338 11.19 -23.51 0.89
N THR A 339 11.14 -24.68 0.23
CA THR A 339 12.19 -25.71 0.27
C THR A 339 13.29 -25.51 -0.76
N SER A 340 13.19 -24.53 -1.65
CA SER A 340 14.24 -24.19 -2.61
C SER A 340 15.40 -23.46 -1.97
N ILE A 341 16.61 -23.67 -2.48
CA ILE A 341 17.80 -22.90 -2.11
C ILE A 341 17.57 -21.42 -2.47
N LYS A 342 17.96 -20.52 -1.57
CA LYS A 342 17.75 -19.08 -1.73
C LYS A 342 18.97 -18.39 -2.32
N SER A 343 18.72 -17.43 -3.22
CA SER A 343 19.71 -16.46 -3.70
C SER A 343 19.00 -15.20 -4.18
N ASN A 344 19.47 -14.06 -3.74
CA ASN A 344 19.03 -12.75 -4.21
C ASN A 344 20.07 -12.07 -5.13
N ALA A 345 21.04 -12.82 -5.63
CA ALA A 345 22.16 -12.27 -6.41
C ALA A 345 21.70 -11.47 -7.63
N SER A 346 20.68 -11.95 -8.37
CA SER A 346 20.10 -11.25 -9.51
C SER A 346 19.37 -9.97 -9.10
N TYR A 347 18.64 -9.98 -8.00
CA TYR A 347 17.96 -8.82 -7.43
C TYR A 347 18.97 -7.75 -6.99
N MET A 348 20.03 -8.14 -6.30
CA MET A 348 21.09 -7.22 -5.89
C MET A 348 21.85 -6.63 -7.10
N ALA A 349 22.03 -7.40 -8.16
CA ALA A 349 22.70 -6.95 -9.38
C ALA A 349 21.94 -5.80 -10.05
N ILE A 350 20.62 -5.96 -10.26
CA ILE A 350 19.80 -4.89 -10.89
C ILE A 350 19.71 -3.66 -10.00
N ASN A 351 19.60 -3.82 -8.67
CA ASN A 351 19.56 -2.68 -7.74
C ASN A 351 20.88 -1.88 -7.77
N LYS A 352 22.03 -2.57 -7.78
CA LYS A 352 23.35 -1.92 -7.92
C LYS A 352 23.45 -1.18 -9.25
N ALA A 353 23.01 -1.82 -10.34
CA ALA A 353 23.03 -1.21 -11.68
C ALA A 353 22.14 0.07 -11.71
N GLN A 354 20.93 0.02 -11.18
CA GLN A 354 20.06 1.18 -11.10
C GLN A 354 20.64 2.31 -10.23
N GLN A 355 21.27 1.96 -9.12
CA GLN A 355 21.95 2.94 -8.28
C GLN A 355 23.13 3.60 -9.00
N LEU A 356 23.94 2.80 -9.72
CA LEU A 356 25.05 3.30 -10.51
C LEU A 356 24.58 4.25 -11.61
N VAL A 357 23.56 3.89 -12.37
CA VAL A 357 22.96 4.76 -13.40
C VAL A 357 22.45 6.08 -12.81
N LYS A 358 21.82 6.05 -11.61
CA LYS A 358 21.41 7.30 -10.93
C LYS A 358 22.59 8.18 -10.52
N GLN A 359 23.74 7.61 -10.23
CA GLN A 359 24.95 8.33 -9.83
C GLN A 359 25.73 8.91 -11.00
N THR A 360 25.82 8.13 -12.11
CA THR A 360 26.65 8.48 -13.26
C THR A 360 25.90 9.22 -14.37
N GLY A 361 24.55 9.15 -14.35
CA GLY A 361 23.73 9.62 -15.47
C GLY A 361 23.88 8.75 -16.71
N ASP A 362 23.55 9.32 -17.86
CA ASP A 362 23.56 8.64 -19.17
C ASP A 362 24.97 8.62 -19.75
N LEU A 363 25.78 7.62 -19.37
CA LEU A 363 27.10 7.39 -19.96
C LEU A 363 26.96 6.91 -21.42
N SER A 364 27.91 7.30 -22.26
CA SER A 364 27.91 6.94 -23.69
C SER A 364 28.17 5.47 -23.89
N VAL A 365 27.42 4.84 -24.81
CA VAL A 365 27.70 3.48 -25.26
C VAL A 365 29.07 3.44 -25.96
N PRO A 366 29.97 2.51 -25.63
CA PRO A 366 31.26 2.35 -26.29
C PRO A 366 31.11 2.23 -27.83
N LEU A 367 31.97 2.89 -28.57
CA LEU A 367 31.85 2.97 -30.05
C LEU A 367 31.84 1.57 -30.71
N GLY A 368 32.65 0.64 -30.22
CA GLY A 368 32.67 -0.73 -30.72
C GLY A 368 31.36 -1.50 -30.53
N LEU A 369 30.50 -1.13 -29.58
CA LEU A 369 29.21 -1.77 -29.37
C LEU A 369 28.07 -1.16 -30.17
N ARG A 370 28.32 -0.05 -30.87
CA ARG A 370 27.32 0.62 -31.69
C ARG A 370 27.23 -0.01 -33.07
N ASN A 371 26.02 -0.23 -33.56
CA ASN A 371 25.82 -0.70 -34.92
C ASN A 371 26.18 0.38 -35.95
N ALA A 372 26.80 0.02 -37.05
CA ALA A 372 27.22 0.89 -38.16
C ALA A 372 26.47 0.60 -39.46
N PRO A 373 25.15 0.83 -39.59
CA PRO A 373 24.38 0.53 -40.78
C PRO A 373 24.69 1.45 -41.95
N THR A 374 25.30 2.61 -41.73
CA THR A 374 25.63 3.57 -42.79
C THR A 374 27.14 3.75 -42.93
N LYS A 375 27.60 4.22 -44.13
CA LYS A 375 29.03 4.46 -44.40
C LYS A 375 29.58 5.53 -43.41
N LEU A 376 28.83 6.60 -43.15
CA LEU A 376 29.22 7.64 -42.23
C LEU A 376 29.46 7.06 -40.80
N MET A 377 28.63 6.16 -40.30
CA MET A 377 28.82 5.53 -39.00
C MET A 377 30.08 4.67 -38.96
N LYS A 378 30.38 3.95 -40.04
CA LYS A 378 31.66 3.22 -40.17
C LYS A 378 32.85 4.15 -40.14
N ASP A 379 32.77 5.27 -40.91
CA ASP A 379 33.87 6.26 -40.96
C ASP A 379 34.04 6.95 -39.57
N LEU A 380 33.02 6.96 -38.73
CA LEU A 380 33.07 7.44 -37.33
C LEU A 380 33.56 6.36 -36.32
N GLY A 381 33.95 5.18 -36.77
CA GLY A 381 34.51 4.10 -35.94
C GLY A 381 33.43 3.27 -35.18
N TYR A 382 32.17 3.32 -35.60
CA TYR A 382 31.15 2.46 -35.01
C TYR A 382 31.38 1.00 -35.37
N GLY A 383 31.46 0.14 -34.32
CA GLY A 383 31.65 -1.30 -34.48
C GLY A 383 33.10 -1.77 -34.76
N ASP A 384 34.06 -0.84 -34.95
CA ASP A 384 35.40 -1.15 -35.45
C ASP A 384 36.20 -2.09 -34.53
N THR A 385 36.02 -2.01 -33.23
CA THR A 385 36.81 -2.79 -32.25
C THR A 385 36.06 -4.00 -31.71
N TYR A 386 34.82 -4.21 -32.14
CA TYR A 386 33.98 -5.31 -31.64
C TYR A 386 34.52 -6.67 -32.12
N LYS A 387 34.72 -7.59 -31.17
CA LYS A 387 35.12 -8.95 -31.41
C LYS A 387 33.92 -9.89 -31.32
N TYR A 388 33.54 -10.50 -32.42
CA TYR A 388 32.44 -11.46 -32.42
C TYR A 388 32.83 -12.73 -31.69
N ALA A 389 32.21 -12.99 -30.54
CA ALA A 389 32.63 -14.06 -29.63
C ALA A 389 32.65 -15.47 -30.28
N HIS A 390 31.76 -15.74 -31.24
CA HIS A 390 31.69 -17.03 -31.90
C HIS A 390 32.91 -17.32 -32.84
N ASP A 391 33.68 -16.29 -33.25
CA ASP A 391 34.88 -16.44 -34.05
C ASP A 391 36.12 -16.80 -33.19
N HIS A 392 35.93 -16.89 -31.85
CA HIS A 392 37.02 -17.15 -30.90
C HIS A 392 36.85 -18.49 -30.16
N PRO A 393 37.94 -19.13 -29.74
CA PRO A 393 37.91 -20.39 -28.99
C PRO A 393 37.06 -20.27 -27.72
N GLY A 394 36.15 -21.24 -27.53
CA GLY A 394 35.23 -21.27 -26.40
C GLY A 394 34.13 -20.21 -26.45
N ASN A 395 33.89 -19.62 -27.64
CA ASN A 395 32.90 -18.56 -27.87
C ASN A 395 33.07 -17.39 -26.89
N PHE A 396 34.32 -16.99 -26.66
CA PHE A 396 34.65 -15.89 -25.75
C PHE A 396 35.81 -15.06 -26.31
N ALA A 397 35.57 -13.74 -26.40
CA ALA A 397 36.59 -12.73 -26.66
C ALA A 397 36.53 -11.69 -25.53
N HIS A 398 37.70 -11.40 -24.95
CA HIS A 398 37.78 -10.34 -23.94
C HIS A 398 37.49 -9.00 -24.62
N TYR A 399 36.49 -8.26 -24.09
CA TYR A 399 36.08 -6.95 -24.56
C TYR A 399 35.41 -6.21 -23.42
N ASP A 400 35.61 -4.89 -23.31
CA ASP A 400 34.95 -4.03 -22.30
C ASP A 400 33.54 -3.63 -22.77
N PHE A 401 32.52 -4.27 -22.20
CA PHE A 401 31.12 -4.03 -22.56
C PHE A 401 30.48 -2.88 -21.79
N LEU A 402 31.09 -2.40 -20.72
CA LEU A 402 30.64 -1.22 -19.97
C LEU A 402 31.33 0.04 -20.50
N PRO A 403 30.74 1.24 -20.29
CA PRO A 403 31.43 2.51 -20.48
C PRO A 403 32.76 2.54 -19.72
N GLU A 404 33.74 3.27 -20.28
CA GLU A 404 35.12 3.31 -19.76
C GLU A 404 35.17 3.71 -18.27
N GLU A 405 34.33 4.67 -17.89
CA GLU A 405 34.26 5.23 -16.53
C GLU A 405 33.84 4.18 -15.48
N ILE A 406 33.19 3.11 -15.90
CA ILE A 406 32.65 2.05 -15.04
C ILE A 406 33.12 0.65 -15.47
N SER A 407 34.09 0.53 -16.36
CA SER A 407 34.47 -0.72 -17.04
C SER A 407 34.79 -1.89 -16.12
N ARG A 408 35.28 -1.64 -14.90
CA ARG A 408 35.64 -2.70 -13.92
C ARG A 408 34.59 -2.89 -12.80
N THR A 409 33.42 -2.30 -12.95
CA THR A 409 32.38 -2.41 -11.91
C THR A 409 31.74 -3.76 -11.91
N THR A 410 31.84 -4.50 -10.80
CA THR A 410 31.17 -5.79 -10.61
C THR A 410 29.75 -5.58 -10.10
N LEU A 411 28.77 -5.75 -10.96
CA LEU A 411 27.34 -5.62 -10.65
C LEU A 411 26.74 -6.93 -10.16
N PHE A 412 27.00 -8.04 -10.87
CA PHE A 412 26.52 -9.37 -10.52
C PHE A 412 27.58 -10.13 -9.73
N GLN A 413 27.21 -10.61 -8.54
CA GLN A 413 28.05 -11.42 -7.68
C GLN A 413 27.30 -12.72 -7.38
N PRO A 414 27.73 -13.87 -7.96
CA PRO A 414 27.13 -15.17 -7.66
C PRO A 414 27.24 -15.53 -6.18
N GLY A 415 26.19 -16.14 -5.65
CA GLY A 415 26.17 -16.61 -4.27
C GLY A 415 27.00 -17.89 -4.06
N ASN A 416 26.96 -18.41 -2.82
CA ASN A 416 27.75 -19.58 -2.42
C ASN A 416 27.01 -20.94 -2.56
N ASN A 417 25.81 -20.95 -3.14
CA ASN A 417 25.09 -22.19 -3.40
C ASN A 417 25.75 -23.00 -4.53
N PRO A 418 25.52 -24.34 -4.62
CA PRO A 418 26.23 -25.20 -5.56
C PRO A 418 26.15 -24.74 -7.02
N ARG A 419 24.98 -24.24 -7.46
CA ARG A 419 24.78 -23.81 -8.84
C ARG A 419 25.50 -22.51 -9.15
N GLU A 420 25.42 -21.54 -8.26
CA GLU A 420 26.09 -20.25 -8.45
C GLU A 420 27.61 -20.33 -8.26
N LYS A 421 28.11 -21.31 -7.50
CA LYS A 421 29.55 -21.64 -7.48
C LYS A 421 30.07 -22.03 -8.87
N VAL A 422 29.33 -22.86 -9.59
CA VAL A 422 29.71 -23.24 -10.98
C VAL A 422 29.67 -21.99 -11.89
N GLN A 423 28.68 -21.12 -11.72
CA GLN A 423 28.64 -19.84 -12.46
C GLN A 423 29.83 -18.96 -12.12
N LYS A 424 30.22 -18.88 -10.86
CA LYS A 424 31.35 -18.10 -10.38
C LYS A 424 32.66 -18.58 -10.99
N GLU A 425 32.91 -19.88 -10.98
CA GLU A 425 34.09 -20.50 -11.63
C GLU A 425 34.13 -20.20 -13.12
N PHE A 426 32.98 -20.30 -13.80
CA PHE A 426 32.84 -19.98 -15.21
C PHE A 426 33.21 -18.51 -15.50
N LEU A 427 32.74 -17.58 -14.68
CA LEU A 427 33.01 -16.15 -14.83
C LEU A 427 34.49 -15.82 -14.50
N GLN A 428 35.03 -16.38 -13.41
CA GLN A 428 36.44 -16.21 -13.03
C GLN A 428 37.42 -16.68 -14.14
N LYS A 429 37.13 -17.83 -14.75
CA LYS A 429 37.95 -18.35 -15.85
C LYS A 429 37.98 -17.42 -17.06
N ARG A 430 36.88 -16.73 -17.36
CA ARG A 430 36.77 -15.83 -18.52
C ARG A 430 37.28 -14.42 -18.23
N TRP A 431 36.80 -13.83 -17.13
CA TRP A 431 37.03 -12.43 -16.82
C TRP A 431 38.27 -12.18 -15.95
N LYS A 432 38.81 -13.23 -15.31
CA LYS A 432 40.03 -13.17 -14.47
C LYS A 432 39.97 -11.99 -13.49
N ASP A 433 40.91 -11.04 -13.60
CA ASP A 433 41.01 -9.86 -12.74
C ASP A 433 40.22 -8.66 -13.26
N HIS A 434 39.45 -8.82 -14.35
CA HIS A 434 38.67 -7.73 -14.90
C HIS A 434 37.48 -7.35 -13.98
N TYR A 435 36.77 -8.38 -13.48
CA TYR A 435 35.73 -8.23 -12.45
C TYR A 435 36.14 -8.96 -11.19
N ASP A 436 35.75 -8.39 -10.01
CA ASP A 436 36.06 -9.01 -8.73
C ASP A 436 35.04 -10.09 -8.36
N TYR A 437 35.38 -11.35 -8.69
CA TYR A 437 34.64 -12.55 -8.30
C TYR A 437 35.31 -13.31 -7.15
N ARG A 438 36.26 -12.70 -6.44
CA ARG A 438 36.96 -13.33 -5.31
C ARG A 438 35.96 -13.63 -4.17
N GLU A 439 36.28 -14.62 -3.35
CA GLU A 439 35.49 -14.89 -2.15
C GLU A 439 35.57 -13.69 -1.22
N ASN A 440 34.40 -13.13 -0.86
CA ASN A 440 34.34 -12.28 0.31
C ASN A 440 34.79 -13.13 1.49
N LYS A 441 35.95 -12.85 2.03
CA LYS A 441 36.34 -13.37 3.34
C LYS A 441 35.32 -12.81 4.34
N GLU A 442 34.47 -13.72 4.90
CA GLU A 442 33.61 -13.40 6.02
C GLU A 442 34.44 -12.85 7.19
#